data_72a0182151608224521b994a0ea5b9ef
#
_entry.id   72a0182151608224521b994a0ea5b9ef
#
_cell.length_a   1.000
_cell.length_b   1.000
_cell.length_c   1.000
_cell.angle_alpha   90.00
_cell.angle_beta   90.00
_cell.angle_gamma   90.00
#
_symmetry.space_group_name_H-M   'P 1'
#
loop_
_entity.id
_entity.type
_entity.pdbx_description
1 polymer ?
#
loop_
_entity_poly.entity_id
_entity_poly.type
_entity_poly.pdbx_seq_one_letter_code
_entity_poly.pdbx_strand_id
1 'polypeptide(L)'
;MKVLVIGGGGREHAIVDALSRSPQVEKIYCAPGNAGIARQAECVAIRETEVERLRDFAAERGIGLTVVGPEVALAAGVVDCFRAAGLRIFGPTKAAARIESSKEFAKRLMAKYAIPTAGFRAFTDYAGALAYVQGRPLPAVLKYDGLAAGKGVVIARTMAEAEAALRDMLLDDKFGEGKVVVEDYLEGPEFSFMCFVSGHKVWPMALAQDHKRAYDGDEGPNTGGMGAYSPLPFVTAEDERYALEKIIQPVADAMIAEGSYKKIVI
;
A
#
# COMPACT_ATOMS: atom_id res chain seq x y z
N MET A 1 25.94 -2.65 11.36
CA MET A 1 24.82 -3.30 12.06
C MET A 1 24.19 -4.39 11.19
N LYS A 2 23.53 -5.38 11.79
CA LYS A 2 22.72 -6.37 11.05
C LYS A 2 21.33 -5.80 10.74
N VAL A 3 20.81 -6.04 9.53
CA VAL A 3 19.50 -5.55 9.10
C VAL A 3 18.66 -6.74 8.62
N LEU A 4 17.36 -6.74 8.94
CA LEU A 4 16.37 -7.66 8.39
C LEU A 4 15.43 -6.88 7.46
N VAL A 5 15.26 -7.36 6.21
CA VAL A 5 14.24 -6.87 5.29
C VAL A 5 13.12 -7.92 5.23
N ILE A 6 11.88 -7.52 5.48
CA ILE A 6 10.72 -8.40 5.39
C ILE A 6 10.08 -8.22 4.02
N GLY A 7 9.87 -9.34 3.32
CA GLY A 7 9.28 -9.43 1.99
C GLY A 7 10.21 -10.09 0.97
N GLY A 8 9.77 -10.19 -0.29
CA GLY A 8 10.51 -10.89 -1.33
C GLY A 8 10.25 -10.36 -2.75
N GLY A 9 9.67 -9.18 -2.89
CA GLY A 9 9.38 -8.54 -4.18
C GLY A 9 10.52 -7.67 -4.71
N GLY A 10 10.25 -6.99 -5.81
CA GLY A 10 11.19 -6.04 -6.45
C GLY A 10 11.52 -4.85 -5.55
N ARG A 11 10.53 -4.35 -4.80
CA ARG A 11 10.72 -3.29 -3.80
C ARG A 11 11.74 -3.70 -2.73
N GLU A 12 11.57 -4.88 -2.15
CA GLU A 12 12.48 -5.41 -1.13
C GLU A 12 13.87 -5.66 -1.70
N HIS A 13 13.95 -6.11 -2.96
CA HIS A 13 15.26 -6.26 -3.64
C HIS A 13 15.97 -4.92 -3.81
N ALA A 14 15.27 -3.86 -4.21
CA ALA A 14 15.83 -2.50 -4.30
C ALA A 14 16.29 -1.96 -2.93
N ILE A 15 15.53 -2.25 -1.86
CA ILE A 15 15.91 -1.90 -0.48
C ILE A 15 17.19 -2.65 -0.07
N VAL A 16 17.27 -3.96 -0.34
CA VAL A 16 18.48 -4.78 -0.05
C VAL A 16 19.67 -4.25 -0.83
N ASP A 17 19.52 -3.94 -2.12
CA ASP A 17 20.58 -3.37 -2.94
C ASP A 17 21.07 -2.02 -2.39
N ALA A 18 20.17 -1.12 -1.98
CA ALA A 18 20.56 0.14 -1.36
C ALA A 18 21.29 -0.06 -0.02
N LEU A 19 20.79 -0.96 0.83
CA LEU A 19 21.41 -1.29 2.11
C LEU A 19 22.79 -1.94 1.96
N SER A 20 22.99 -2.76 0.93
CA SER A 20 24.28 -3.44 0.68
C SER A 20 25.45 -2.47 0.39
N ARG A 21 25.13 -1.26 -0.07
CA ARG A 21 26.09 -0.19 -0.32
C ARG A 21 26.39 0.69 0.90
N SER A 22 25.66 0.49 2.00
CA SER A 22 25.81 1.31 3.20
C SER A 22 26.97 0.80 4.08
N PRO A 23 27.96 1.64 4.42
CA PRO A 23 29.06 1.24 5.31
C PRO A 23 28.61 0.94 6.74
N GLN A 24 27.38 1.29 7.11
CA GLN A 24 26.80 1.01 8.42
C GLN A 24 26.19 -0.40 8.51
N VAL A 25 25.99 -1.06 7.36
CA VAL A 25 25.37 -2.38 7.27
C VAL A 25 26.43 -3.45 7.13
N GLU A 26 26.51 -4.33 8.12
CA GLU A 26 27.45 -5.44 8.18
C GLU A 26 26.88 -6.70 7.52
N LYS A 27 25.59 -6.97 7.75
CA LYS A 27 24.91 -8.16 7.27
C LYS A 27 23.45 -7.86 7.02
N ILE A 28 22.95 -8.38 5.90
CA ILE A 28 21.53 -8.27 5.53
C ILE A 28 20.91 -9.67 5.54
N TYR A 29 19.77 -9.79 6.20
CA TYR A 29 18.84 -10.90 6.12
C TYR A 29 17.59 -10.45 5.37
N CYS A 30 16.96 -11.36 4.63
CA CYS A 30 15.70 -11.08 3.96
C CYS A 30 14.72 -12.24 4.15
N ALA A 31 13.48 -11.97 4.56
CA ALA A 31 12.49 -12.99 4.87
C ALA A 31 11.16 -12.73 4.12
N PRO A 32 10.74 -13.61 3.20
CA PRO A 32 11.44 -14.81 2.74
C PRO A 32 12.57 -14.53 1.73
N GLY A 33 12.60 -13.35 1.10
CA GLY A 33 13.51 -13.01 0.02
C GLY A 33 13.16 -13.69 -1.31
N ASN A 34 14.08 -13.64 -2.25
CA ASN A 34 13.99 -14.30 -3.56
C ASN A 34 15.40 -14.62 -4.11
N ALA A 35 15.47 -15.31 -5.26
CA ALA A 35 16.75 -15.72 -5.85
C ALA A 35 17.68 -14.56 -6.24
N GLY A 36 17.13 -13.38 -6.59
CA GLY A 36 17.90 -12.17 -6.86
C GLY A 36 18.50 -11.59 -5.57
N ILE A 37 17.67 -11.47 -4.54
CA ILE A 37 18.07 -11.01 -3.20
C ILE A 37 19.14 -11.91 -2.58
N ALA A 38 19.09 -13.23 -2.80
CA ALA A 38 20.03 -14.21 -2.27
C ALA A 38 21.49 -13.97 -2.75
N ARG A 39 21.71 -13.13 -3.75
CA ARG A 39 23.06 -12.73 -4.19
C ARG A 39 23.70 -11.68 -3.28
N GLN A 40 22.90 -10.95 -2.50
CA GLN A 40 23.33 -9.80 -1.70
C GLN A 40 22.97 -9.94 -0.22
N ALA A 41 22.02 -10.82 0.12
CA ALA A 41 21.52 -11.04 1.47
C ALA A 41 21.30 -12.54 1.77
N GLU A 42 21.29 -12.89 3.03
CA GLU A 42 20.90 -14.23 3.47
C GLU A 42 19.37 -14.33 3.52
N CYS A 43 18.79 -15.13 2.62
CA CYS A 43 17.36 -15.38 2.61
C CYS A 43 16.98 -16.37 3.70
N VAL A 44 15.92 -16.05 4.44
CA VAL A 44 15.42 -16.84 5.59
C VAL A 44 14.01 -17.34 5.29
N ALA A 45 13.78 -18.64 5.39
CA ALA A 45 12.49 -19.26 5.07
C ALA A 45 11.42 -18.98 6.16
N ILE A 46 11.07 -17.71 6.34
CA ILE A 46 10.00 -17.22 7.21
C ILE A 46 9.11 -16.33 6.35
N ARG A 47 7.81 -16.63 6.30
CA ARG A 47 6.85 -15.83 5.54
C ARG A 47 6.61 -14.51 6.25
N GLU A 48 6.26 -13.47 5.48
CA GLU A 48 6.04 -12.11 5.95
C GLU A 48 4.88 -11.97 6.95
N THR A 49 3.97 -12.96 6.99
CA THR A 49 2.84 -13.01 7.93
C THR A 49 3.13 -13.81 9.21
N GLU A 50 4.28 -14.48 9.30
CA GLU A 50 4.70 -15.24 10.48
C GLU A 50 5.38 -14.32 11.50
N VAL A 51 4.60 -13.37 12.02
CA VAL A 51 5.05 -12.21 12.79
C VAL A 51 5.92 -12.58 13.99
N GLU A 52 5.50 -13.58 14.79
CA GLU A 52 6.23 -14.02 15.97
C GLU A 52 7.57 -14.66 15.60
N ARG A 53 7.60 -15.48 14.54
CA ARG A 53 8.84 -16.09 14.05
C ARG A 53 9.84 -15.06 13.56
N LEU A 54 9.35 -14.02 12.87
CA LEU A 54 10.18 -12.88 12.42
C LEU A 54 10.78 -12.13 13.61
N ARG A 55 9.98 -11.86 14.65
CA ARG A 55 10.42 -11.23 15.90
C ARG A 55 11.51 -12.07 16.59
N ASP A 56 11.25 -13.37 16.76
CA ASP A 56 12.17 -14.26 17.46
C ASP A 56 13.49 -14.37 16.69
N PHE A 57 13.43 -14.53 15.37
CA PHE A 57 14.62 -14.49 14.52
C PHE A 57 15.41 -13.19 14.67
N ALA A 58 14.72 -12.04 14.69
CA ALA A 58 15.36 -10.74 14.84
C ALA A 58 16.07 -10.61 16.21
N ALA A 59 15.43 -11.09 17.28
CA ALA A 59 16.01 -11.09 18.61
C ALA A 59 17.23 -12.03 18.70
N GLU A 60 17.11 -13.27 18.25
CA GLU A 60 18.19 -14.28 18.30
C GLU A 60 19.42 -13.87 17.47
N ARG A 61 19.22 -13.24 16.31
CA ARG A 61 20.30 -12.79 15.42
C ARG A 61 20.88 -11.43 15.81
N GLY A 62 20.30 -10.74 16.79
CA GLY A 62 20.71 -9.41 17.19
C GLY A 62 20.55 -8.38 16.05
N ILE A 63 19.39 -8.39 15.41
CA ILE A 63 19.06 -7.44 14.33
C ILE A 63 19.01 -6.03 14.88
N GLY A 64 19.78 -5.15 14.30
CA GLY A 64 19.86 -3.75 14.70
C GLY A 64 18.73 -2.86 14.13
N LEU A 65 18.17 -3.24 12.97
CA LEU A 65 17.04 -2.58 12.34
C LEU A 65 16.29 -3.57 11.45
N THR A 66 14.96 -3.56 11.53
CA THR A 66 14.11 -4.30 10.57
C THR A 66 13.38 -3.30 9.67
N VAL A 67 13.32 -3.59 8.37
CA VAL A 67 12.59 -2.80 7.37
C VAL A 67 11.49 -3.67 6.78
N VAL A 68 10.25 -3.17 6.79
CA VAL A 68 9.09 -3.90 6.26
C VAL A 68 8.76 -3.39 4.88
N GLY A 69 8.75 -4.28 3.90
CA GLY A 69 8.35 -3.95 2.52
C GLY A 69 6.85 -4.13 2.26
N PRO A 70 6.27 -5.34 2.44
CA PRO A 70 4.92 -5.63 2.01
C PRO A 70 3.86 -5.20 3.04
N GLU A 71 2.75 -4.69 2.53
CA GLU A 71 1.59 -4.25 3.31
C GLU A 71 0.93 -5.39 4.11
N VAL A 72 1.03 -6.63 3.64
CA VAL A 72 0.44 -7.78 4.35
C VAL A 72 1.10 -8.01 5.72
N ALA A 73 2.41 -7.80 5.83
CA ALA A 73 3.13 -7.91 7.10
C ALA A 73 2.71 -6.78 8.06
N LEU A 74 2.53 -5.57 7.53
CA LEU A 74 2.07 -4.40 8.28
C LEU A 74 0.64 -4.61 8.81
N ALA A 75 -0.25 -5.09 7.95
CA ALA A 75 -1.64 -5.44 8.31
C ALA A 75 -1.70 -6.59 9.33
N ALA A 76 -0.75 -7.52 9.29
CA ALA A 76 -0.61 -8.59 10.30
C ALA A 76 -0.13 -8.06 11.66
N GLY A 77 0.46 -6.84 11.72
CA GLY A 77 0.88 -6.20 12.97
C GLY A 77 2.33 -6.46 13.36
N VAL A 78 3.20 -6.74 12.40
CA VAL A 78 4.62 -7.00 12.65
C VAL A 78 5.30 -5.87 13.39
N VAL A 79 4.95 -4.61 13.07
CA VAL A 79 5.56 -3.44 13.72
C VAL A 79 5.17 -3.36 15.20
N ASP A 80 3.92 -3.63 15.52
CA ASP A 80 3.43 -3.63 16.91
C ASP A 80 4.12 -4.74 17.73
N CYS A 81 4.25 -5.93 17.16
CA CYS A 81 4.92 -7.07 17.78
C CYS A 81 6.41 -6.77 18.07
N PHE A 82 7.15 -6.25 17.10
CA PHE A 82 8.56 -5.90 17.26
C PHE A 82 8.77 -4.80 18.30
N ARG A 83 7.93 -3.75 18.28
CA ARG A 83 8.00 -2.66 19.25
C ARG A 83 7.71 -3.14 20.66
N ALA A 84 6.73 -4.03 20.84
CA ALA A 84 6.44 -4.63 22.15
C ALA A 84 7.63 -5.46 22.68
N ALA A 85 8.46 -6.02 21.80
CA ALA A 85 9.69 -6.73 22.15
C ALA A 85 10.93 -5.82 22.26
N GLY A 86 10.78 -4.50 22.12
CA GLY A 86 11.90 -3.55 22.17
C GLY A 86 12.82 -3.57 20.93
N LEU A 87 12.39 -4.20 19.84
CA LEU A 87 13.16 -4.30 18.61
C LEU A 87 12.89 -3.11 17.70
N ARG A 88 13.94 -2.58 17.09
CA ARG A 88 13.80 -1.45 16.15
C ARG A 88 13.28 -1.94 14.80
N ILE A 89 12.20 -1.29 14.35
CA ILE A 89 11.53 -1.62 13.10
C ILE A 89 11.02 -0.37 12.41
N PHE A 90 11.22 -0.29 11.08
CA PHE A 90 10.68 0.75 10.22
C PHE A 90 9.43 0.23 9.52
N GLY A 91 8.34 0.95 9.70
CA GLY A 91 7.03 0.70 9.12
C GLY A 91 5.91 1.28 9.99
N PRO A 92 4.70 1.45 9.44
CA PRO A 92 3.52 1.85 10.18
C PRO A 92 3.02 0.71 11.09
N THR A 93 2.40 1.08 12.22
CA THR A 93 1.66 0.12 13.06
C THR A 93 0.48 -0.47 12.30
N LYS A 94 -0.09 -1.58 12.80
CA LYS A 94 -1.30 -2.19 12.24
C LYS A 94 -2.44 -1.18 12.11
N ALA A 95 -2.62 -0.30 13.11
CA ALA A 95 -3.63 0.74 13.09
C ALA A 95 -3.38 1.77 11.97
N ALA A 96 -2.12 2.17 11.75
CA ALA A 96 -1.76 3.09 10.68
C ALA A 96 -1.80 2.44 9.29
N ALA A 97 -1.42 1.17 9.18
CA ALA A 97 -1.47 0.41 7.92
C ALA A 97 -2.89 0.27 7.33
N ARG A 98 -3.93 0.57 8.12
CA ARG A 98 -5.31 0.62 7.64
C ARG A 98 -5.54 1.63 6.52
N ILE A 99 -4.71 2.65 6.40
CA ILE A 99 -4.80 3.63 5.29
C ILE A 99 -4.65 2.94 3.92
N GLU A 100 -3.91 1.84 3.86
CA GLU A 100 -3.73 1.02 2.66
C GLU A 100 -4.60 -0.24 2.70
N SER A 101 -4.68 -0.93 3.84
CA SER A 101 -5.36 -2.22 3.93
C SER A 101 -6.88 -2.13 3.98
N SER A 102 -7.46 -0.95 4.18
CA SER A 102 -8.90 -0.69 4.10
C SER A 102 -9.21 0.59 3.31
N LYS A 103 -9.75 0.41 2.13
CA LYS A 103 -10.13 1.52 1.24
C LYS A 103 -11.27 2.35 1.84
N GLU A 104 -12.22 1.68 2.52
CA GLU A 104 -13.29 2.37 3.25
C GLU A 104 -12.73 3.27 4.35
N PHE A 105 -11.77 2.76 5.15
CA PHE A 105 -11.12 3.55 6.20
C PHE A 105 -10.43 4.78 5.60
N ALA A 106 -9.63 4.61 4.55
CA ALA A 106 -8.93 5.70 3.88
C ALA A 106 -9.92 6.76 3.37
N LYS A 107 -10.97 6.33 2.68
CA LYS A 107 -11.99 7.24 2.15
C LYS A 107 -12.77 7.99 3.23
N ARG A 108 -13.16 7.29 4.31
CA ARG A 108 -13.83 7.94 5.46
C ARG A 108 -12.93 8.94 6.16
N LEU A 109 -11.64 8.63 6.32
CA LEU A 109 -10.66 9.56 6.86
C LEU A 109 -10.57 10.80 5.99
N MET A 110 -10.38 10.64 4.67
CA MET A 110 -10.29 11.75 3.74
C MET A 110 -11.56 12.61 3.76
N ALA A 111 -12.74 12.00 3.75
CA ALA A 111 -14.02 12.73 3.85
C ALA A 111 -14.15 13.50 5.16
N LYS A 112 -13.78 12.89 6.30
CA LYS A 112 -13.85 13.51 7.62
C LYS A 112 -12.98 14.76 7.74
N TYR A 113 -11.81 14.74 7.11
CA TYR A 113 -10.85 15.84 7.16
C TYR A 113 -10.85 16.73 5.92
N ALA A 114 -11.87 16.59 5.06
CA ALA A 114 -12.04 17.34 3.82
C ALA A 114 -10.81 17.25 2.89
N ILE A 115 -10.16 16.09 2.87
CA ILE A 115 -9.01 15.81 1.99
C ILE A 115 -9.55 15.42 0.61
N PRO A 116 -9.04 16.02 -0.48
CA PRO A 116 -9.50 15.72 -1.83
C PRO A 116 -9.41 14.24 -2.17
N THR A 117 -10.52 13.67 -2.62
CA THR A 117 -10.62 12.28 -3.08
C THR A 117 -11.86 12.12 -3.96
N ALA A 118 -11.93 11.07 -4.79
CA ALA A 118 -13.13 10.73 -5.54
C ALA A 118 -14.32 10.51 -4.61
N GLY A 119 -15.50 10.95 -5.01
CA GLY A 119 -16.76 10.62 -4.32
C GLY A 119 -16.90 9.11 -4.18
N PHE A 120 -17.42 8.64 -3.05
CA PHE A 120 -17.49 7.21 -2.78
C PHE A 120 -18.69 6.81 -1.92
N ARG A 121 -19.02 5.52 -1.99
CA ARG A 121 -19.90 4.85 -1.01
C ARG A 121 -19.48 3.40 -0.82
N ALA A 122 -19.56 2.92 0.43
CA ALA A 122 -19.22 1.53 0.78
C ALA A 122 -20.47 0.70 0.98
N PHE A 123 -20.41 -0.58 0.57
CA PHE A 123 -21.52 -1.53 0.63
C PHE A 123 -21.02 -2.89 1.12
N THR A 124 -21.87 -3.56 1.89
CA THR A 124 -21.69 -4.96 2.32
C THR A 124 -22.69 -5.90 1.66
N ASP A 125 -23.65 -5.35 0.88
CA ASP A 125 -24.69 -6.12 0.19
C ASP A 125 -24.72 -5.79 -1.31
N TYR A 126 -24.99 -6.82 -2.10
CA TYR A 126 -25.01 -6.74 -3.56
C TYR A 126 -26.13 -5.84 -4.07
N ALA A 127 -27.33 -5.95 -3.48
CA ALA A 127 -28.51 -5.24 -3.99
C ALA A 127 -28.36 -3.72 -3.82
N GLY A 128 -27.88 -3.28 -2.65
CA GLY A 128 -27.62 -1.86 -2.38
C GLY A 128 -26.48 -1.31 -3.25
N ALA A 129 -25.41 -2.08 -3.45
CA ALA A 129 -24.30 -1.69 -4.32
C ALA A 129 -24.76 -1.55 -5.78
N LEU A 130 -25.52 -2.53 -6.28
CA LEU A 130 -26.05 -2.51 -7.64
C LEU A 130 -26.99 -1.34 -7.88
N ALA A 131 -27.96 -1.12 -6.99
CA ALA A 131 -28.88 0.00 -7.08
C ALA A 131 -28.16 1.36 -7.10
N TYR A 132 -27.10 1.47 -6.31
CA TYR A 132 -26.28 2.68 -6.29
C TYR A 132 -25.55 2.92 -7.62
N VAL A 133 -24.95 1.87 -8.22
CA VAL A 133 -24.28 1.99 -9.53
C VAL A 133 -25.28 2.29 -10.64
N GLN A 134 -26.49 1.68 -10.63
CA GLN A 134 -27.55 1.96 -11.60
C GLN A 134 -28.01 3.42 -11.61
N GLY A 135 -27.94 4.09 -10.48
CA GLY A 135 -28.30 5.50 -10.32
C GLY A 135 -27.18 6.51 -10.68
N ARG A 136 -26.08 6.06 -11.28
CA ARG A 136 -24.89 6.89 -11.52
C ARG A 136 -24.40 6.82 -12.98
N PRO A 137 -23.68 7.87 -13.44
CA PRO A 137 -22.98 7.77 -14.71
C PRO A 137 -21.84 6.73 -14.64
N LEU A 138 -21.60 6.07 -15.75
CA LEU A 138 -20.42 5.22 -15.96
C LEU A 138 -19.32 6.04 -16.68
N PRO A 139 -18.02 5.69 -16.49
CA PRO A 139 -17.50 4.57 -15.72
C PRO A 139 -17.64 4.75 -14.19
N ALA A 140 -17.79 3.64 -13.46
CA ALA A 140 -17.69 3.58 -12.02
C ALA A 140 -16.50 2.72 -11.59
N VAL A 141 -15.84 3.06 -10.48
CA VAL A 141 -14.72 2.28 -9.97
C VAL A 141 -15.17 1.47 -8.77
N LEU A 142 -15.09 0.15 -8.90
CA LEU A 142 -15.49 -0.82 -7.88
C LEU A 142 -14.24 -1.39 -7.24
N LYS A 143 -14.09 -1.24 -5.92
CA LYS A 143 -12.89 -1.68 -5.20
C LYS A 143 -13.29 -2.58 -4.04
N TYR A 144 -12.79 -3.81 -4.04
CA TYR A 144 -12.87 -4.67 -2.86
C TYR A 144 -12.14 -4.02 -1.68
N ASP A 145 -12.78 -3.96 -0.51
CA ASP A 145 -12.19 -3.38 0.71
C ASP A 145 -11.33 -4.43 1.43
N GLY A 146 -10.07 -4.48 1.06
CA GLY A 146 -9.08 -5.41 1.59
C GLY A 146 -7.86 -5.49 0.70
N LEU A 147 -6.88 -6.30 1.14
CA LEU A 147 -5.69 -6.60 0.36
C LEU A 147 -6.03 -7.65 -0.71
N ALA A 148 -6.01 -7.27 -1.96
CA ALA A 148 -6.33 -8.12 -3.11
C ALA A 148 -5.21 -8.14 -4.17
N ALA A 149 -3.99 -7.75 -3.81
CA ALA A 149 -2.81 -7.74 -4.69
C ALA A 149 -3.08 -7.08 -6.06
N GLY A 150 -3.79 -5.94 -6.06
CA GLY A 150 -4.15 -5.20 -7.27
C GLY A 150 -5.30 -5.78 -8.09
N LYS A 151 -5.81 -6.97 -7.74
CA LYS A 151 -6.90 -7.65 -8.48
C LYS A 151 -8.31 -7.28 -8.03
N GLY A 152 -8.44 -6.58 -6.91
CA GLY A 152 -9.71 -6.17 -6.33
C GLY A 152 -10.23 -4.82 -6.83
N VAL A 153 -9.81 -4.33 -7.99
CA VAL A 153 -10.25 -3.05 -8.57
C VAL A 153 -10.76 -3.28 -9.99
N VAL A 154 -11.97 -2.84 -10.27
CA VAL A 154 -12.62 -2.90 -11.58
C VAL A 154 -13.12 -1.52 -11.96
N ILE A 155 -12.73 -1.03 -13.13
CA ILE A 155 -13.32 0.16 -13.76
C ILE A 155 -14.43 -0.35 -14.67
N ALA A 156 -15.67 -0.29 -14.19
CA ALA A 156 -16.83 -0.75 -14.92
C ALA A 156 -17.30 0.35 -15.89
N ARG A 157 -17.18 0.07 -17.19
CA ARG A 157 -17.62 0.96 -18.28
C ARG A 157 -19.04 0.66 -18.74
N THR A 158 -19.54 -0.54 -18.40
CA THR A 158 -20.90 -1.01 -18.70
C THR A 158 -21.56 -1.55 -17.44
N MET A 159 -22.89 -1.59 -17.42
CA MET A 159 -23.64 -2.20 -16.31
C MET A 159 -23.32 -3.69 -16.17
N ALA A 160 -23.13 -4.41 -17.27
CA ALA A 160 -22.78 -5.83 -17.23
C ALA A 160 -21.42 -6.07 -16.52
N GLU A 161 -20.43 -5.22 -16.77
CA GLU A 161 -19.15 -5.27 -16.07
C GLU A 161 -19.31 -4.96 -14.57
N ALA A 162 -20.15 -3.98 -14.23
CA ALA A 162 -20.43 -3.62 -12.85
C ALA A 162 -21.12 -4.77 -12.08
N GLU A 163 -22.14 -5.37 -12.68
CA GLU A 163 -22.85 -6.51 -12.11
C GLU A 163 -21.94 -7.71 -11.88
N ALA A 164 -21.09 -8.05 -12.86
CA ALA A 164 -20.12 -9.13 -12.73
C ALA A 164 -19.10 -8.87 -11.61
N ALA A 165 -18.55 -7.67 -11.56
CA ALA A 165 -17.59 -7.30 -10.52
C ALA A 165 -18.21 -7.30 -9.11
N LEU A 166 -19.41 -6.76 -8.95
CA LEU A 166 -20.12 -6.77 -7.68
C LEU A 166 -20.47 -8.19 -7.22
N ARG A 167 -20.85 -9.07 -8.15
CA ARG A 167 -21.07 -10.49 -7.86
C ARG A 167 -19.81 -11.16 -7.36
N ASP A 168 -18.70 -11.03 -8.08
CA ASP A 168 -17.39 -11.59 -7.70
C ASP A 168 -16.95 -11.13 -6.30
N MET A 169 -17.25 -9.87 -5.94
CA MET A 169 -16.77 -9.24 -4.70
C MET A 169 -17.71 -9.45 -3.50
N LEU A 170 -19.02 -9.63 -3.71
CA LEU A 170 -20.01 -9.63 -2.63
C LEU A 170 -20.87 -10.90 -2.54
N LEU A 171 -20.87 -11.77 -3.57
CA LEU A 171 -21.65 -13.00 -3.58
C LEU A 171 -20.80 -14.26 -3.70
N ASP A 172 -19.75 -14.20 -4.53
CA ASP A 172 -18.95 -15.39 -4.84
C ASP A 172 -17.70 -15.50 -3.95
N ASP A 173 -17.56 -14.60 -2.96
CA ASP A 173 -16.47 -14.52 -1.97
C ASP A 173 -15.06 -14.68 -2.57
N LYS A 174 -14.88 -14.26 -3.83
CA LYS A 174 -13.63 -14.42 -4.58
C LYS A 174 -12.41 -13.84 -3.86
N PHE A 175 -12.64 -12.83 -3.02
CA PHE A 175 -11.62 -12.18 -2.21
C PHE A 175 -11.83 -12.40 -0.70
N GLY A 176 -12.79 -13.24 -0.30
CA GLY A 176 -13.27 -13.43 1.07
C GLY A 176 -14.45 -12.52 1.44
N GLU A 177 -15.06 -12.74 2.60
CA GLU A 177 -16.08 -11.84 3.13
C GLU A 177 -15.56 -10.42 3.17
N GLY A 178 -16.24 -9.49 2.50
CA GLY A 178 -15.72 -8.14 2.38
C GLY A 178 -16.78 -7.11 2.06
N LYS A 179 -16.27 -5.93 1.81
CA LYS A 179 -17.05 -4.76 1.38
C LYS A 179 -16.57 -4.33 0.01
N VAL A 180 -17.43 -3.63 -0.69
CA VAL A 180 -17.06 -2.93 -1.92
C VAL A 180 -17.15 -1.43 -1.67
N VAL A 181 -16.13 -0.70 -2.08
CA VAL A 181 -16.15 0.75 -2.19
C VAL A 181 -16.40 1.09 -3.65
N VAL A 182 -17.52 1.75 -3.92
CA VAL A 182 -17.87 2.29 -5.24
C VAL A 182 -17.42 3.75 -5.27
N GLU A 183 -16.58 4.09 -6.26
CA GLU A 183 -16.01 5.43 -6.40
C GLU A 183 -16.36 6.06 -7.74
N ASP A 184 -16.35 7.40 -7.78
CA ASP A 184 -16.36 8.14 -9.03
C ASP A 184 -15.08 7.85 -9.81
N TYR A 185 -15.23 7.69 -11.14
CA TYR A 185 -14.07 7.60 -12.01
C TYR A 185 -13.41 8.99 -12.15
N LEU A 186 -12.12 9.04 -11.89
CA LEU A 186 -11.31 10.22 -12.13
C LEU A 186 -10.54 10.02 -13.44
N GLU A 187 -10.63 10.98 -14.33
CA GLU A 187 -9.90 10.99 -15.58
C GLU A 187 -8.59 11.76 -15.43
N GLY A 188 -7.51 11.23 -15.96
CA GLY A 188 -6.20 11.85 -15.92
C GLY A 188 -5.05 10.86 -15.78
N PRO A 189 -3.79 11.33 -15.93
CA PRO A 189 -2.63 10.48 -15.72
C PRO A 189 -2.47 10.15 -14.24
N GLU A 190 -2.18 8.88 -13.95
CA GLU A 190 -1.88 8.39 -12.60
C GLU A 190 -0.39 8.51 -12.33
N PHE A 191 0.00 8.87 -11.12
CA PHE A 191 1.38 8.82 -10.67
C PHE A 191 1.49 8.45 -9.18
N SER A 192 2.66 7.96 -8.78
CA SER A 192 2.98 7.62 -7.40
C SER A 192 3.75 8.75 -6.75
N PHE A 193 3.22 9.24 -5.62
CA PHE A 193 3.88 10.22 -4.78
C PHE A 193 4.08 9.64 -3.38
N MET A 194 5.23 9.02 -3.15
CA MET A 194 5.56 8.41 -1.89
C MET A 194 6.27 9.40 -0.97
N CYS A 195 6.07 9.25 0.33
CA CYS A 195 6.68 10.09 1.33
C CYS A 195 7.15 9.29 2.54
N PHE A 196 8.28 9.67 3.12
CA PHE A 196 8.59 9.29 4.49
C PHE A 196 7.82 10.18 5.45
N VAL A 197 7.24 9.59 6.50
CA VAL A 197 6.46 10.35 7.50
C VAL A 197 6.95 10.00 8.91
N SER A 198 7.20 11.03 9.73
CA SER A 198 7.54 10.86 11.14
C SER A 198 6.91 11.97 11.98
N GLY A 199 5.91 11.62 12.80
CA GLY A 199 5.06 12.63 13.43
C GLY A 199 4.38 13.48 12.36
N HIS A 200 4.40 14.80 12.55
CA HIS A 200 3.86 15.76 11.56
C HIS A 200 4.79 16.07 10.39
N LYS A 201 6.00 15.53 10.39
CA LYS A 201 6.96 15.80 9.31
C LYS A 201 6.80 14.83 8.17
N VAL A 202 6.67 15.38 6.96
CA VAL A 202 6.58 14.64 5.71
C VAL A 202 7.81 14.98 4.86
N TRP A 203 8.46 13.96 4.32
CA TRP A 203 9.59 14.12 3.38
C TRP A 203 9.21 13.43 2.06
N PRO A 204 8.94 14.21 1.01
CA PRO A 204 8.57 13.65 -0.28
C PRO A 204 9.76 12.92 -0.93
N MET A 205 9.44 11.84 -1.63
CA MET A 205 10.34 11.14 -2.54
C MET A 205 10.12 11.65 -3.97
N ALA A 206 11.03 11.30 -4.87
CA ALA A 206 10.84 11.59 -6.29
C ALA A 206 9.54 10.97 -6.81
N LEU A 207 8.82 11.72 -7.64
CA LEU A 207 7.61 11.25 -8.30
C LEU A 207 7.95 10.14 -9.30
N ALA A 208 7.11 9.14 -9.38
CA ALA A 208 7.27 8.03 -10.30
C ALA A 208 5.91 7.62 -10.90
N GLN A 209 5.95 7.05 -12.09
CA GLN A 209 4.80 6.42 -12.71
C GLN A 209 5.15 4.98 -13.08
N ASP A 210 4.28 4.05 -12.72
CA ASP A 210 4.37 2.67 -13.15
C ASP A 210 3.38 2.38 -14.28
N HIS A 211 3.78 1.47 -15.18
CA HIS A 211 2.94 0.97 -16.26
C HIS A 211 2.27 -0.33 -15.82
N LYS A 212 0.99 -0.25 -15.48
CA LYS A 212 0.22 -1.38 -14.92
C LYS A 212 -0.44 -2.24 -15.97
N ARG A 213 -0.70 -1.70 -17.16
CA ARG A 213 -1.39 -2.41 -18.22
C ARG A 213 -0.44 -3.35 -18.96
N ALA A 214 -0.98 -4.51 -19.38
CA ALA A 214 -0.19 -5.57 -20.01
C ALA A 214 0.20 -5.29 -21.46
N TYR A 215 -0.56 -4.44 -22.18
CA TYR A 215 -0.39 -4.20 -23.62
C TYR A 215 -0.07 -2.75 -23.93
N ASP A 216 0.46 -2.51 -25.11
CA ASP A 216 0.74 -1.18 -25.64
C ASP A 216 -0.52 -0.30 -25.67
N GLY A 217 -0.33 1.02 -25.58
CA GLY A 217 -1.44 1.97 -25.54
C GLY A 217 -2.22 2.02 -24.24
N ASP A 218 -1.64 1.54 -23.12
CA ASP A 218 -2.28 1.44 -21.80
C ASP A 218 -3.55 0.56 -21.84
N GLU A 219 -3.45 -0.57 -22.54
CA GLU A 219 -4.54 -1.52 -22.75
C GLU A 219 -4.31 -2.85 -21.99
N GLY A 220 -5.37 -3.69 -21.96
CA GLY A 220 -5.35 -5.01 -21.35
C GLY A 220 -5.55 -5.02 -19.84
N PRO A 221 -5.34 -6.18 -19.17
CA PRO A 221 -5.52 -6.31 -17.73
C PRO A 221 -4.41 -5.60 -16.96
N ASN A 222 -4.72 -5.21 -15.71
CA ASN A 222 -3.71 -4.73 -14.78
C ASN A 222 -2.74 -5.83 -14.40
N THR A 223 -1.46 -5.47 -14.29
CA THR A 223 -0.36 -6.33 -13.83
C THR A 223 0.21 -5.80 -12.51
N GLY A 224 1.24 -6.46 -11.98
CA GLY A 224 2.04 -5.96 -10.86
C GLY A 224 3.01 -4.83 -11.22
N GLY A 225 2.97 -4.35 -12.47
CA GLY A 225 3.85 -3.34 -13.05
C GLY A 225 4.75 -3.93 -14.13
N MET A 226 4.77 -3.29 -15.30
CA MET A 226 5.61 -3.66 -16.45
C MET A 226 6.91 -2.84 -16.49
N GLY A 227 6.98 -1.81 -15.70
CA GLY A 227 8.13 -0.91 -15.55
C GLY A 227 7.70 0.38 -14.86
N ALA A 228 8.66 1.19 -14.49
CA ALA A 228 8.42 2.50 -13.90
C ALA A 228 9.46 3.50 -14.38
N TYR A 229 9.11 4.77 -14.37
CA TYR A 229 10.04 5.84 -14.70
C TYR A 229 9.88 7.05 -13.77
N SER A 230 10.97 7.82 -13.67
CA SER A 230 11.11 9.07 -12.94
C SER A 230 12.26 9.85 -13.58
N PRO A 231 12.21 11.21 -13.66
CA PRO A 231 11.13 12.10 -13.26
C PRO A 231 9.94 12.07 -14.21
N LEU A 232 8.83 12.71 -13.79
CA LEU A 232 7.59 12.78 -14.57
C LEU A 232 7.50 14.12 -15.31
N PRO A 233 7.57 14.16 -16.65
CA PRO A 233 7.59 15.43 -17.40
C PRO A 233 6.24 16.15 -17.44
N PHE A 234 5.14 15.46 -17.10
CA PHE A 234 3.78 16.01 -17.14
C PHE A 234 3.29 16.53 -15.77
N VAL A 235 4.04 16.29 -14.68
CA VAL A 235 3.69 16.81 -13.35
C VAL A 235 4.47 18.08 -13.10
N THR A 236 3.75 19.16 -12.83
CA THR A 236 4.36 20.46 -12.53
C THR A 236 4.74 20.59 -11.05
N ALA A 237 5.61 21.54 -10.74
CA ALA A 237 5.93 21.86 -9.33
C ALA A 237 4.70 22.36 -8.55
N GLU A 238 3.69 22.88 -9.23
CA GLU A 238 2.42 23.28 -8.60
C GLU A 238 1.58 22.07 -8.24
N ASP A 239 1.49 21.05 -9.11
CA ASP A 239 0.80 19.80 -8.85
C ASP A 239 1.44 19.07 -7.68
N GLU A 240 2.78 18.99 -7.65
CA GLU A 240 3.53 18.38 -6.55
C GLU A 240 3.25 19.09 -5.21
N ARG A 241 3.32 20.43 -5.21
CA ARG A 241 2.99 21.24 -4.02
C ARG A 241 1.55 21.04 -3.59
N TYR A 242 0.60 21.05 -4.53
CA TYR A 242 -0.81 20.80 -4.22
C TYR A 242 -1.03 19.42 -3.58
N ALA A 243 -0.45 18.37 -4.16
CA ALA A 243 -0.56 17.01 -3.62
C ALA A 243 0.05 16.93 -2.22
N LEU A 244 1.21 17.57 -1.99
CA LEU A 244 1.86 17.57 -0.68
C LEU A 244 1.02 18.32 0.36
N GLU A 245 0.59 19.56 0.05
CA GLU A 245 -0.08 20.44 1.02
C GLU A 245 -1.57 20.10 1.23
N LYS A 246 -2.26 19.60 0.20
CA LYS A 246 -3.71 19.36 0.25
C LYS A 246 -4.08 17.90 0.46
N ILE A 247 -3.17 16.98 0.21
CA ILE A 247 -3.45 15.54 0.34
C ILE A 247 -2.53 14.89 1.37
N ILE A 248 -1.23 14.87 1.14
CA ILE A 248 -0.29 14.04 1.93
C ILE A 248 -0.14 14.56 3.35
N GLN A 249 0.16 15.86 3.52
CA GLN A 249 0.30 16.46 4.85
C GLN A 249 -1.01 16.36 5.67
N PRO A 250 -2.19 16.70 5.12
CA PRO A 250 -3.45 16.50 5.82
C PRO A 250 -3.75 15.04 6.20
N VAL A 251 -3.37 14.05 5.35
CA VAL A 251 -3.51 12.63 5.71
C VAL A 251 -2.63 12.29 6.91
N ALA A 252 -1.36 12.72 6.91
CA ALA A 252 -0.46 12.47 8.03
C ALA A 252 -0.99 13.08 9.34
N ASP A 253 -1.48 14.32 9.29
CA ASP A 253 -2.04 15.02 10.44
C ASP A 253 -3.34 14.36 10.94
N ALA A 254 -4.22 13.95 10.01
CA ALA A 254 -5.45 13.23 10.32
C ALA A 254 -5.18 11.88 11.01
N MET A 255 -4.20 11.12 10.52
CA MET A 255 -3.80 9.85 11.11
C MET A 255 -3.27 10.01 12.54
N ILE A 256 -2.58 11.11 12.84
CA ILE A 256 -2.12 11.45 14.19
C ILE A 256 -3.32 11.83 15.07
N ALA A 257 -4.23 12.67 14.57
CA ALA A 257 -5.42 13.10 15.30
C ALA A 257 -6.33 11.91 15.67
N GLU A 258 -6.44 10.91 14.79
CA GLU A 258 -7.17 9.65 15.06
C GLU A 258 -6.43 8.69 16.01
N GLY A 259 -5.23 9.02 16.46
CA GLY A 259 -4.40 8.16 17.30
C GLY A 259 -3.89 6.89 16.59
N SER A 260 -4.13 6.78 15.28
CA SER A 260 -3.70 5.63 14.47
C SER A 260 -2.21 5.65 14.18
N TYR A 261 -1.60 6.83 14.23
CA TYR A 261 -0.19 7.04 13.94
C TYR A 261 0.51 7.64 15.16
N LYS A 262 1.34 6.86 15.82
CA LYS A 262 2.25 7.34 16.84
C LYS A 262 3.65 7.48 16.23
N LYS A 263 4.38 8.51 16.63
CA LYS A 263 5.75 8.86 16.22
C LYS A 263 6.56 7.61 15.81
N ILE A 264 6.98 7.54 14.53
CA ILE A 264 8.02 6.60 14.14
C ILE A 264 9.31 7.12 14.78
N VAL A 265 9.85 6.38 15.70
CA VAL A 265 11.23 6.58 16.15
C VAL A 265 12.07 5.75 15.19
N ILE A 266 12.75 6.43 14.30
CA ILE A 266 13.83 5.85 13.50
C ILE A 266 15.05 5.72 14.38
#